data_b1ed0f38781a59af26d61dfd5cebac7d
#
_entry.id   b1ed0f38781a59af26d61dfd5cebac7d
#
_cell.length_a   1.000
_cell.length_b   1.000
_cell.length_c   1.000
_cell.angle_alpha   90.00
_cell.angle_beta   90.00
_cell.angle_gamma   90.00
#
_symmetry.space_group_name_H-M   'P 1'
#
loop_
_entity.id
_entity.type
_entity.pdbx_description
1 polymer ?
#
loop_
_entity_poly.entity_id
_entity_poly.type
_entity_poly.pdbx_seq_one_letter_code
_entity_poly.pdbx_strand_id
1 'polypeptide(L)'
;AFIKAIGVEAIKKKVMRGASVPAGLLVAPQINGYSAALNDRPSYDPKAAKKLLADAGYPNGFEVTMDCPNDRYVNDERICQAAASMLAKIGVKVTLLAQTKSKYFGKVLAQNNYDTSFFLLGWTPSTFDSHNPISALMACRGGADKLGAFNLGGYCNPRINELAALIQSETNQTKRQSMIDE
;
A
#
# COMPACT_ATOMS: atom_id res chain seq x y z
N ALA A 1 6.40 -10.93 5.09
CA ALA A 1 6.58 -10.73 6.53
C ALA A 1 5.67 -9.62 7.07
N PHE A 2 5.75 -8.38 6.60
CA PHE A 2 5.04 -7.21 7.15
C PHE A 2 3.52 -7.36 7.18
N ILE A 3 2.90 -7.86 6.11
CA ILE A 3 1.44 -8.11 6.07
C ILE A 3 0.97 -9.01 7.24
N LYS A 4 1.75 -10.05 7.57
CA LYS A 4 1.44 -10.95 8.70
C LYS A 4 1.78 -10.35 10.07
N ALA A 5 2.66 -9.35 10.13
CA ALA A 5 3.05 -8.70 11.38
C ALA A 5 2.15 -7.54 11.78
N ILE A 6 1.44 -6.91 10.82
CA ILE A 6 0.57 -5.77 11.07
C ILE A 6 -0.87 -6.24 11.26
N GLY A 7 -1.36 -6.21 12.50
CA GLY A 7 -2.70 -6.61 12.89
C GLY A 7 -3.73 -5.52 12.62
N VAL A 8 -4.29 -5.49 11.41
CA VAL A 8 -5.24 -4.45 10.98
C VAL A 8 -6.53 -4.41 11.81
N GLU A 9 -6.98 -5.54 12.35
CA GLU A 9 -8.12 -5.58 13.28
C GLU A 9 -7.83 -4.85 14.59
N ALA A 10 -6.60 -4.93 15.07
CA ALA A 10 -6.20 -4.16 16.25
C ALA A 10 -6.13 -2.65 15.94
N ILE A 11 -5.67 -2.27 14.75
CA ILE A 11 -5.68 -0.87 14.27
C ILE A 11 -7.13 -0.39 14.16
N LYS A 12 -8.03 -1.15 13.50
CA LYS A 12 -9.46 -0.84 13.43
C LYS A 12 -10.04 -0.57 14.81
N LYS A 13 -9.84 -1.50 15.76
CA LYS A 13 -10.44 -1.42 17.08
C LYS A 13 -9.86 -0.29 17.94
N LYS A 14 -8.52 -0.18 18.00
CA LYS A 14 -7.82 0.68 18.96
C LYS A 14 -7.49 2.06 18.42
N VAL A 15 -7.18 2.20 17.14
CA VAL A 15 -6.80 3.45 16.50
C VAL A 15 -7.99 4.10 15.82
N MET A 16 -8.75 3.32 15.02
CA MET A 16 -9.88 3.81 14.23
C MET A 16 -11.22 3.75 14.97
N ARG A 17 -11.25 3.23 16.20
CA ARG A 17 -12.46 3.11 17.03
C ARG A 17 -13.64 2.42 16.33
N GLY A 18 -13.35 1.44 15.48
CA GLY A 18 -14.33 0.71 14.68
C GLY A 18 -14.72 1.39 13.34
N ALA A 19 -14.32 2.62 13.10
CA ALA A 19 -14.70 3.39 11.90
C ALA A 19 -13.84 3.09 10.68
N SER A 20 -13.42 1.83 10.49
CA SER A 20 -12.69 1.38 9.30
C SER A 20 -13.00 -0.08 8.99
N VAL A 21 -12.81 -0.45 7.73
CA VAL A 21 -12.96 -1.83 7.26
C VAL A 21 -11.59 -2.33 6.79
N PRO A 22 -11.02 -3.37 7.42
CA PRO A 22 -9.81 -4.00 6.92
C PRO A 22 -10.01 -4.56 5.51
N ALA A 23 -9.05 -4.37 4.64
CA ALA A 23 -9.13 -4.78 3.25
C ALA A 23 -7.83 -5.44 2.78
N GLY A 24 -7.93 -6.37 1.82
CA GLY A 24 -6.81 -6.96 1.09
C GLY A 24 -6.50 -6.20 -0.20
N LEU A 25 -7.50 -5.54 -0.76
CA LEU A 25 -7.39 -4.78 -2.00
C LEU A 25 -7.15 -3.28 -1.74
N LEU A 26 -6.61 -2.60 -2.76
CA LEU A 26 -6.42 -1.14 -2.78
C LEU A 26 -7.71 -0.36 -3.07
N VAL A 27 -8.77 -1.05 -3.45
CA VAL A 27 -10.06 -0.45 -3.81
C VAL A 27 -11.17 -0.95 -2.90
N ALA A 28 -12.13 -0.07 -2.60
CA ALA A 28 -13.28 -0.37 -1.77
C ALA A 28 -14.43 -0.98 -2.60
N PRO A 29 -15.43 -1.63 -1.97
CA PRO A 29 -16.51 -2.33 -2.66
C PRO A 29 -17.33 -1.50 -3.66
N GLN A 30 -17.41 -0.18 -3.47
CA GLN A 30 -18.14 0.73 -4.36
C GLN A 30 -17.34 1.18 -5.59
N ILE A 31 -16.09 0.74 -5.73
CA ILE A 31 -15.23 1.09 -6.85
C ILE A 31 -15.44 0.07 -7.97
N ASN A 32 -15.63 0.54 -9.20
CA ASN A 32 -15.72 -0.33 -10.37
C ASN A 32 -14.44 -1.16 -10.53
N GLY A 33 -14.60 -2.47 -10.75
CA GLY A 33 -13.49 -3.42 -10.78
C GLY A 33 -13.12 -4.02 -9.40
N TYR A 34 -13.87 -3.72 -8.32
CA TYR A 34 -13.69 -4.41 -7.05
C TYR A 34 -14.06 -5.89 -7.18
N SER A 35 -13.22 -6.77 -6.65
CA SER A 35 -13.46 -8.21 -6.58
C SER A 35 -13.51 -8.68 -5.12
N ALA A 36 -14.71 -9.09 -4.67
CA ALA A 36 -14.88 -9.59 -3.32
C ALA A 36 -14.08 -10.88 -3.07
N ALA A 37 -13.91 -11.71 -4.10
CA ALA A 37 -13.16 -12.96 -4.03
C ALA A 37 -11.65 -12.73 -3.81
N LEU A 38 -11.11 -11.60 -4.26
CA LEU A 38 -9.71 -11.24 -4.10
C LEU A 38 -9.45 -10.34 -2.89
N ASN A 39 -10.51 -9.87 -2.21
CA ASN A 39 -10.35 -9.03 -1.02
C ASN A 39 -10.03 -9.88 0.22
N ASP A 40 -9.10 -10.80 0.08
CA ASP A 40 -8.59 -11.61 1.19
C ASP A 40 -7.25 -11.04 1.68
N ARG A 41 -7.05 -11.13 2.98
CA ARG A 41 -5.83 -10.66 3.62
C ARG A 41 -5.22 -11.78 4.45
N PRO A 42 -3.90 -12.03 4.32
CA PRO A 42 -3.22 -12.99 5.17
C PRO A 42 -3.45 -12.69 6.65
N SER A 43 -3.80 -13.70 7.42
CA SER A 43 -4.06 -13.60 8.85
C SER A 43 -2.86 -13.01 9.61
N TYR A 44 -3.14 -12.24 10.67
CA TYR A 44 -2.12 -11.75 11.60
C TYR A 44 -1.42 -12.92 12.27
N ASP A 45 -0.14 -13.08 11.99
CA ASP A 45 0.73 -14.14 12.52
C ASP A 45 2.17 -13.62 12.65
N PRO A 46 2.52 -12.98 13.77
CA PRO A 46 3.86 -12.45 13.98
C PRO A 46 4.93 -13.54 14.09
N LYS A 47 4.58 -14.79 14.45
CA LYS A 47 5.53 -15.91 14.47
C LYS A 47 5.93 -16.30 13.04
N ALA A 48 4.96 -16.49 12.16
CA ALA A 48 5.23 -16.74 10.75
C ALA A 48 5.93 -15.54 10.09
N ALA A 49 5.58 -14.30 10.46
CA ALA A 49 6.24 -13.09 9.97
C ALA A 49 7.74 -13.08 10.36
N LYS A 50 8.08 -13.43 11.59
CA LYS A 50 9.47 -13.52 12.06
C LYS A 50 10.25 -14.62 11.33
N LYS A 51 9.61 -15.77 11.10
CA LYS A 51 10.21 -16.85 10.30
C LYS A 51 10.50 -16.40 8.88
N LEU A 52 9.54 -15.72 8.21
CA LEU A 52 9.73 -15.18 6.86
C LEU A 52 10.87 -14.14 6.78
N LEU A 53 11.11 -13.37 7.85
CA LEU A 53 12.28 -12.47 7.90
C LEU A 53 13.58 -13.25 8.01
N ALA A 54 13.62 -14.27 8.84
CA ALA A 54 14.80 -15.12 9.00
C ALA A 54 15.14 -15.86 7.69
N ASP A 55 14.12 -16.43 7.02
CA ASP A 55 14.25 -17.10 5.72
C ASP A 55 14.75 -16.14 4.62
N ALA A 56 14.44 -14.85 4.74
CA ALA A 56 14.91 -13.78 3.85
C ALA A 56 16.30 -13.21 4.21
N GLY A 57 17.02 -13.81 5.18
CA GLY A 57 18.36 -13.39 5.60
C GLY A 57 18.39 -12.36 6.73
N TYR A 58 17.26 -12.07 7.38
CA TYR A 58 17.16 -11.10 8.48
C TYR A 58 16.70 -11.76 9.80
N PRO A 59 17.41 -12.75 10.35
CA PRO A 59 16.99 -13.48 11.55
C PRO A 59 16.90 -12.60 12.80
N ASN A 60 17.69 -11.52 12.84
CA ASN A 60 17.71 -10.54 13.93
C ASN A 60 16.88 -9.27 13.61
N GLY A 61 16.16 -9.27 12.48
CA GLY A 61 15.46 -8.08 11.98
C GLY A 61 16.41 -7.05 11.35
N PHE A 62 15.93 -5.81 11.21
CA PHE A 62 16.69 -4.69 10.67
C PHE A 62 16.07 -3.35 11.09
N GLU A 63 16.76 -2.25 10.76
CA GLU A 63 16.24 -0.90 10.96
C GLU A 63 15.73 -0.30 9.64
N VAL A 64 14.61 0.44 9.70
CA VAL A 64 14.04 1.13 8.54
C VAL A 64 13.35 2.41 8.98
N THR A 65 13.43 3.47 8.16
CA THR A 65 12.64 4.67 8.34
C THR A 65 11.27 4.49 7.69
N MET A 66 10.21 4.89 8.39
CA MET A 66 8.86 4.96 7.86
C MET A 66 8.43 6.41 7.68
N ASP A 67 8.18 6.81 6.46
CA ASP A 67 7.61 8.11 6.13
C ASP A 67 6.10 8.09 6.35
N CYS A 68 5.59 9.07 7.12
CA CYS A 68 4.20 9.15 7.51
C CYS A 68 3.71 10.59 7.50
N PRO A 69 2.57 10.91 6.87
CA PRO A 69 1.94 12.20 7.10
C PRO A 69 1.29 12.23 8.49
N ASN A 70 1.04 13.43 9.03
CA ASN A 70 0.36 13.58 10.32
C ASN A 70 -0.84 14.56 10.27
N ASP A 71 -1.17 15.05 9.09
CA ASP A 71 -2.29 15.98 8.86
C ASP A 71 -3.02 15.72 7.54
N ARG A 72 -2.90 14.49 6.97
CA ARG A 72 -3.46 14.14 5.67
C ARG A 72 -4.62 13.16 5.74
N TYR A 73 -4.53 12.14 6.60
CA TYR A 73 -5.53 11.10 6.74
C TYR A 73 -6.00 10.99 8.19
N VAL A 74 -7.18 10.40 8.39
CA VAL A 74 -7.72 10.19 9.74
C VAL A 74 -6.77 9.27 10.54
N ASN A 75 -6.25 9.80 11.64
CA ASN A 75 -5.33 9.09 12.54
C ASN A 75 -4.04 8.56 11.89
N ASP A 76 -3.56 9.17 10.83
CA ASP A 76 -2.40 8.73 10.05
C ASP A 76 -1.15 8.44 10.92
N GLU A 77 -0.68 9.40 11.72
CA GLU A 77 0.46 9.18 12.60
C GLU A 77 0.23 8.05 13.60
N ARG A 78 -0.98 7.93 14.17
CA ARG A 78 -1.30 6.85 15.11
C ARG A 78 -1.33 5.47 14.44
N ILE A 79 -1.75 5.40 13.17
CA ILE A 79 -1.68 4.17 12.36
C ILE A 79 -0.21 3.77 12.18
N CYS A 80 0.66 4.73 11.82
CA CYS A 80 2.10 4.49 11.64
C CYS A 80 2.76 4.04 12.95
N GLN A 81 2.45 4.69 14.08
CA GLN A 81 2.95 4.31 15.41
C GLN A 81 2.53 2.88 15.78
N ALA A 82 1.26 2.52 15.50
CA ALA A 82 0.76 1.16 15.73
C ALA A 82 1.49 0.13 14.85
N ALA A 83 1.70 0.42 13.57
CA ALA A 83 2.43 -0.44 12.66
C ALA A 83 3.90 -0.62 13.11
N ALA A 84 4.58 0.46 13.47
CA ALA A 84 5.95 0.43 13.99
C ALA A 84 6.06 -0.43 15.25
N SER A 85 5.14 -0.26 16.21
CA SER A 85 5.07 -1.07 17.44
C SER A 85 4.84 -2.57 17.17
N MET A 86 4.03 -2.90 16.14
CA MET A 86 3.80 -4.29 15.75
C MET A 86 5.01 -4.90 15.07
N LEU A 87 5.71 -4.15 14.22
CA LEU A 87 6.92 -4.58 13.52
C LEU A 87 8.09 -4.80 14.48
N ALA A 88 8.19 -4.03 15.55
CA ALA A 88 9.19 -4.24 16.61
C ALA A 88 9.11 -5.64 17.22
N LYS A 89 7.91 -6.26 17.29
CA LYS A 89 7.73 -7.62 17.83
C LYS A 89 8.39 -8.70 16.97
N ILE A 90 8.67 -8.42 15.73
CA ILE A 90 9.35 -9.33 14.81
C ILE A 90 10.81 -8.94 14.54
N GLY A 91 11.35 -7.98 15.29
CA GLY A 91 12.73 -7.52 15.19
C GLY A 91 12.97 -6.36 14.23
N VAL A 92 11.93 -5.81 13.60
CA VAL A 92 12.09 -4.65 12.71
C VAL A 92 11.94 -3.36 13.52
N LYS A 93 13.03 -2.62 13.63
CA LYS A 93 13.06 -1.32 14.31
C LYS A 93 12.69 -0.21 13.32
N VAL A 94 11.52 0.37 13.52
CA VAL A 94 11.01 1.45 12.66
C VAL A 94 11.31 2.80 13.29
N THR A 95 12.08 3.63 12.59
CA THR A 95 12.22 5.06 12.90
C THR A 95 11.11 5.81 12.18
N LEU A 96 10.12 6.31 12.93
CA LEU A 96 8.98 7.02 12.38
C LEU A 96 9.33 8.47 12.07
N LEU A 97 9.21 8.86 10.79
CA LEU A 97 9.31 10.25 10.33
C LEU A 97 7.92 10.79 10.04
N ALA A 98 7.25 11.30 11.08
CA ALA A 98 5.94 11.92 10.97
C ALA A 98 6.07 13.39 10.54
N GLN A 99 5.42 13.78 9.44
CA GLN A 99 5.55 15.09 8.83
C GLN A 99 4.22 15.62 8.34
N THR A 100 4.11 16.97 8.24
CA THR A 100 2.96 17.58 7.56
C THR A 100 2.89 17.10 6.10
N LYS A 101 1.67 17.05 5.54
CA LYS A 101 1.44 16.59 4.16
C LYS A 101 2.35 17.26 3.13
N SER A 102 2.61 18.56 3.27
CA SER A 102 3.49 19.29 2.35
C SER A 102 4.93 18.78 2.39
N LYS A 103 5.49 18.57 3.59
CA LYS A 103 6.84 18.02 3.75
C LYS A 103 6.90 16.56 3.32
N TYR A 104 5.90 15.78 3.72
CA TYR A 104 5.79 14.37 3.36
C TYR A 104 5.79 14.18 1.84
N PHE A 105 4.83 14.80 1.13
CA PHE A 105 4.77 14.68 -0.33
C PHE A 105 5.95 15.35 -1.04
N GLY A 106 6.49 16.43 -0.49
CA GLY A 106 7.74 17.03 -0.96
C GLY A 106 8.91 16.05 -0.95
N LYS A 107 8.99 15.18 0.05
CA LYS A 107 10.05 14.17 0.19
C LYS A 107 9.81 12.94 -0.69
N VAL A 108 8.61 12.34 -0.66
CA VAL A 108 8.38 11.00 -1.19
C VAL A 108 8.02 10.95 -2.67
N LEU A 109 7.69 12.07 -3.32
CA LEU A 109 7.31 12.12 -4.73
C LEU A 109 8.50 12.35 -5.67
N ALA A 110 8.23 12.31 -6.98
CA ALA A 110 9.19 12.40 -8.07
C ALA A 110 10.15 13.60 -8.01
N GLN A 111 9.67 14.77 -7.52
CA GLN A 111 10.50 15.97 -7.39
C GLN A 111 11.69 15.79 -6.44
N ASN A 112 11.65 14.81 -5.54
CA ASN A 112 12.74 14.42 -4.66
C ASN A 112 13.17 12.97 -4.89
N ASN A 113 13.07 12.50 -6.10
CA ASN A 113 13.49 11.17 -6.56
C ASN A 113 12.90 10.02 -5.72
N TYR A 114 11.67 10.17 -5.22
CA TYR A 114 10.99 9.16 -4.40
C TYR A 114 11.81 8.73 -3.17
N ASP A 115 12.34 9.68 -2.41
CA ASP A 115 13.18 9.42 -1.24
C ASP A 115 12.38 8.77 -0.09
N THR A 116 12.03 7.50 -0.28
CA THR A 116 11.32 6.69 0.72
C THR A 116 11.51 5.20 0.46
N SER A 117 11.49 4.39 1.52
CA SER A 117 11.54 2.92 1.44
C SER A 117 10.35 2.25 2.09
N PHE A 118 9.74 2.91 3.08
CA PHE A 118 8.56 2.44 3.80
C PHE A 118 7.69 3.64 4.15
N PHE A 119 6.42 3.61 3.80
CA PHE A 119 5.56 4.79 3.86
C PHE A 119 4.08 4.43 4.08
N LEU A 120 3.31 5.41 4.55
CA LEU A 120 1.84 5.37 4.60
C LEU A 120 1.28 6.23 3.46
N LEU A 121 0.54 5.62 2.55
CA LEU A 121 -0.18 6.31 1.49
C LEU A 121 -1.64 5.86 1.47
N GLY A 122 -2.57 6.80 1.52
CA GLY A 122 -3.99 6.56 1.28
C GLY A 122 -4.35 6.93 -0.15
N TRP A 123 -5.29 6.19 -0.75
CA TRP A 123 -5.74 6.41 -2.11
C TRP A 123 -7.26 6.37 -2.23
N THR A 124 -7.80 7.34 -2.95
CA THR A 124 -9.20 7.33 -3.38
C THR A 124 -9.21 7.54 -4.88
N PRO A 125 -9.68 6.54 -5.67
CA PRO A 125 -9.73 6.67 -7.11
C PRO A 125 -10.65 7.83 -7.52
N SER A 126 -10.12 8.84 -8.19
CA SER A 126 -10.90 10.02 -8.64
C SER A 126 -11.96 9.68 -9.69
N THR A 127 -11.76 8.58 -10.41
CA THR A 127 -12.68 8.06 -11.45
C THR A 127 -13.66 7.02 -10.92
N PHE A 128 -13.58 6.65 -9.63
CA PHE A 128 -14.31 5.52 -9.03
C PHE A 128 -14.10 4.19 -9.79
N ASP A 129 -12.90 4.00 -10.33
CA ASP A 129 -12.51 2.85 -11.14
C ASP A 129 -11.13 2.31 -10.74
N SER A 130 -10.97 0.99 -10.74
CA SER A 130 -9.74 0.28 -10.39
C SER A 130 -8.57 0.57 -11.33
N HIS A 131 -8.83 0.97 -12.58
CA HIS A 131 -7.78 1.44 -13.50
C HIS A 131 -6.94 2.56 -12.88
N ASN A 132 -7.56 3.46 -12.10
CA ASN A 132 -6.86 4.60 -11.51
C ASN A 132 -5.73 4.18 -10.54
N PRO A 133 -5.94 3.37 -9.49
CA PRO A 133 -4.83 2.90 -8.65
C PRO A 133 -3.88 1.95 -9.39
N ILE A 134 -4.34 1.12 -10.33
CA ILE A 134 -3.45 0.26 -11.13
C ILE A 134 -2.44 1.12 -11.90
N SER A 135 -2.90 2.12 -12.62
CA SER A 135 -2.05 2.99 -13.42
C SER A 135 -1.17 3.93 -12.57
N ALA A 136 -1.69 4.45 -11.45
CA ALA A 136 -0.99 5.45 -10.64
C ALA A 136 -0.01 4.83 -9.62
N LEU A 137 -0.37 3.69 -8.99
CA LEU A 137 0.35 3.12 -7.86
C LEU A 137 1.15 1.87 -8.21
N MET A 138 0.69 1.06 -9.18
CA MET A 138 1.24 -0.28 -9.44
C MET A 138 2.04 -0.34 -10.73
N ALA A 139 1.72 0.46 -11.74
CA ALA A 139 2.47 0.50 -12.99
C ALA A 139 3.91 0.96 -12.78
N CYS A 140 4.81 0.55 -13.66
CA CYS A 140 6.22 0.98 -13.63
C CYS A 140 6.31 2.50 -13.73
N ARG A 141 7.27 3.09 -13.03
CA ARG A 141 7.55 4.53 -13.12
C ARG A 141 8.09 4.89 -14.49
N GLY A 142 7.71 6.06 -14.95
CA GLY A 142 8.23 6.62 -16.22
C GLY A 142 7.41 6.16 -17.42
N GLY A 143 7.63 6.82 -18.53
CA GLY A 143 6.87 6.65 -19.76
C GLY A 143 6.07 7.91 -20.11
N ALA A 144 5.65 8.02 -21.38
CA ALA A 144 4.92 9.18 -21.91
C ALA A 144 3.60 9.43 -21.17
N ASP A 145 2.99 8.39 -20.62
CA ASP A 145 1.65 8.42 -20.04
C ASP A 145 1.62 8.70 -18.53
N LYS A 146 2.76 9.08 -17.92
CA LYS A 146 2.90 9.34 -16.47
C LYS A 146 2.43 8.18 -15.59
N LEU A 147 2.53 6.94 -16.07
CA LEU A 147 2.25 5.74 -15.30
C LEU A 147 3.16 5.68 -14.06
N GLY A 148 2.65 5.10 -12.97
CA GLY A 148 3.42 4.89 -11.76
C GLY A 148 3.84 6.17 -11.03
N ALA A 149 3.17 7.31 -11.27
CA ALA A 149 3.52 8.59 -10.65
C ALA A 149 3.50 8.56 -9.12
N PHE A 150 2.70 7.68 -8.53
CA PHE A 150 2.61 7.44 -7.09
C PHE A 150 3.09 6.04 -6.68
N ASN A 151 3.79 5.34 -7.55
CA ASN A 151 4.49 4.10 -7.23
C ASN A 151 5.75 4.41 -6.42
N LEU A 152 5.58 4.79 -5.15
CA LEU A 152 6.67 5.26 -4.30
C LEU A 152 7.72 4.17 -4.02
N GLY A 153 7.33 2.90 -4.04
CA GLY A 153 8.22 1.76 -3.83
C GLY A 153 9.07 1.35 -5.02
N GLY A 154 8.78 1.89 -6.22
CA GLY A 154 9.53 1.56 -7.45
C GLY A 154 9.33 0.12 -7.95
N TYR A 155 8.29 -0.58 -7.50
CA TYR A 155 7.93 -1.89 -8.05
C TYR A 155 7.67 -1.76 -9.56
N CYS A 156 8.15 -2.72 -10.35
CA CYS A 156 7.91 -2.71 -11.79
C CYS A 156 7.67 -4.13 -12.31
N ASN A 157 6.48 -4.31 -12.87
CA ASN A 157 6.13 -5.47 -13.65
C ASN A 157 5.52 -4.97 -14.97
N PRO A 158 6.17 -5.18 -16.13
CA PRO A 158 5.67 -4.70 -17.43
C PRO A 158 4.24 -5.19 -17.75
N ARG A 159 3.85 -6.35 -17.24
CA ARG A 159 2.49 -6.87 -17.41
C ARG A 159 1.42 -5.95 -16.84
N ILE A 160 1.71 -5.26 -15.73
CA ILE A 160 0.79 -4.27 -15.15
C ILE A 160 0.60 -3.08 -16.10
N ASN A 161 1.66 -2.63 -16.77
CA ASN A 161 1.55 -1.55 -17.77
C ASN A 161 0.67 -1.97 -18.95
N GLU A 162 0.84 -3.19 -19.46
CA GLU A 162 0.01 -3.76 -20.52
C GLU A 162 -1.45 -3.83 -20.10
N LEU A 163 -1.71 -4.40 -18.91
CA LEU A 163 -3.06 -4.50 -18.34
C LEU A 163 -3.70 -3.11 -18.14
N ALA A 164 -2.96 -2.14 -17.65
CA ALA A 164 -3.46 -0.76 -17.48
C ALA A 164 -3.95 -0.18 -18.81
N ALA A 165 -3.18 -0.36 -19.91
CA ALA A 165 -3.56 0.09 -21.23
C ALA A 165 -4.79 -0.65 -21.78
N LEU A 166 -4.85 -1.98 -21.60
CA LEU A 166 -5.98 -2.80 -22.04
C LEU A 166 -7.26 -2.50 -21.27
N ILE A 167 -7.19 -2.40 -19.94
CA ILE A 167 -8.32 -2.08 -19.05
C ILE A 167 -8.93 -0.72 -19.41
N GLN A 168 -8.12 0.25 -19.82
CA GLN A 168 -8.58 1.59 -20.20
C GLN A 168 -9.51 1.58 -21.41
N SER A 169 -9.28 0.68 -22.37
CA SER A 169 -9.98 0.66 -23.65
C SER A 169 -10.99 -0.50 -23.79
N GLU A 170 -10.96 -1.51 -22.91
CA GLU A 170 -11.86 -2.66 -22.99
C GLU A 170 -13.29 -2.29 -22.58
N THR A 171 -14.24 -2.51 -23.49
CA THR A 171 -15.66 -2.22 -23.29
C THR A 171 -16.47 -3.44 -22.84
N ASN A 172 -15.96 -4.65 -23.07
CA ASN A 172 -16.59 -5.86 -22.55
C ASN A 172 -16.32 -5.99 -21.04
N GLN A 173 -17.34 -5.84 -20.24
CA GLN A 173 -17.22 -5.81 -18.77
C GLN A 173 -16.59 -7.09 -18.19
N THR A 174 -16.94 -8.26 -18.71
CA THR A 174 -16.39 -9.54 -18.21
C THR A 174 -14.90 -9.65 -18.51
N LYS A 175 -14.48 -9.31 -19.71
CA LYS A 175 -13.05 -9.31 -20.09
C LYS A 175 -12.28 -8.27 -19.28
N ARG A 176 -12.86 -7.08 -19.13
CA ARG A 176 -12.26 -6.01 -18.34
C ARG A 176 -12.05 -6.41 -16.89
N GLN A 177 -13.07 -7.04 -16.26
CA GLN A 177 -12.94 -7.53 -14.89
C GLN A 177 -11.85 -8.59 -14.77
N SER A 178 -11.77 -9.53 -15.72
CA SER A 178 -10.71 -10.54 -15.73
C SER A 178 -9.29 -9.95 -15.79
N MET A 179 -9.10 -8.86 -16.54
CA MET A 179 -7.82 -8.13 -16.59
C MET A 179 -7.51 -7.38 -15.29
N ILE A 180 -8.53 -6.90 -14.59
CA ILE A 180 -8.37 -6.23 -13.29
C ILE A 180 -8.04 -7.26 -12.21
N ASP A 181 -8.61 -8.45 -12.28
CA ASP A 181 -8.43 -9.53 -11.31
C ASP A 181 -7.05 -10.21 -11.45
N GLU A 182 -6.42 -10.18 -12.64
CA GLU A 182 -5.06 -10.66 -12.90
C GLU A 182 -4.01 -9.82 -12.16
#